data_69015f1e75c112f7cafae2570d37e9ae
#
_entry.id   69015f1e75c112f7cafae2570d37e9ae
#
_cell.length_a   1.000
_cell.length_b   1.000
_cell.length_c   1.000
_cell.angle_alpha   90.00
_cell.angle_beta   90.00
_cell.angle_gamma   90.00
#
_symmetry.space_group_name_H-M   'P 1'
#
loop_
_entity.id
_entity.type
_entity.pdbx_description
1 polymer ?
#
loop_
_entity_poly.entity_id
_entity_poly.type
_entity_poly.pdbx_seq_one_letter_code
_entity_poly.pdbx_strand_id
1 'polypeptide(L)'
;MLAEAEQSLDLSMHIPGMNAIENMMEYFNENYMVFSSVMKKHGYAWEAVKVHTEDGYTLTTFHVTGKVADDGSIVTREATEAPVLVQHGLGSDAATWLWSYRSGVPLPLQLYDAGFDVWLGNNRGTTYSQVHDTLTTEDDEFWMYDWAQMGKYDTVANVTKVKELTGWEKILYLGYS
;
A
#
# COMPACT_ATOMS: atom_id res chain seq x y z
N MET A 1 7.02 -15.24 -0.93
CA MET A 1 8.31 -15.19 -0.22
C MET A 1 8.39 -14.08 0.83
N LEU A 2 7.98 -12.84 0.58
CA LEU A 2 8.00 -11.78 1.62
C LEU A 2 6.94 -12.00 2.72
N ALA A 3 5.79 -12.63 2.42
CA ALA A 3 4.79 -12.99 3.43
C ALA A 3 5.28 -14.09 4.41
N GLU A 4 6.21 -14.94 3.99
CA GLU A 4 6.79 -15.97 4.86
C GLU A 4 7.91 -15.41 5.76
N ALA A 5 8.56 -14.33 5.37
CA ALA A 5 9.57 -13.67 6.19
C ALA A 5 8.95 -12.91 7.39
N GLU A 6 7.70 -12.47 7.29
CA GLU A 6 6.97 -11.85 8.41
C GLU A 6 6.56 -12.86 9.49
N GLN A 7 6.46 -14.16 9.16
CA GLN A 7 6.08 -15.21 10.14
C GLN A 7 7.25 -15.82 10.93
N SER A 8 8.50 -15.52 10.58
CA SER A 8 9.65 -16.20 11.19
C SER A 8 10.32 -15.45 12.36
N LEU A 9 9.85 -14.29 12.74
CA LEU A 9 10.38 -13.52 13.88
C LEU A 9 9.38 -13.51 15.08
N ASP A 10 9.02 -14.70 15.55
CA ASP A 10 8.44 -14.84 16.88
C ASP A 10 9.58 -14.82 17.91
N LEU A 11 9.95 -13.62 18.34
CA LEU A 11 10.93 -13.38 19.41
C LEU A 11 10.25 -13.32 20.78
N SER A 12 9.39 -14.28 21.11
CA SER A 12 8.72 -14.39 22.42
C SER A 12 9.64 -14.79 23.57
N MET A 13 10.93 -14.56 23.49
CA MET A 13 11.84 -14.73 24.62
C MET A 13 11.90 -13.44 25.44
N HIS A 14 11.46 -13.55 26.70
CA HIS A 14 11.49 -12.48 27.68
C HIS A 14 12.93 -12.15 28.09
N ILE A 15 13.63 -11.32 27.29
CA ILE A 15 14.97 -10.82 27.56
C ILE A 15 14.81 -9.42 28.19
N PRO A 16 15.42 -9.14 29.35
CA PRO A 16 15.42 -7.78 29.91
C PRO A 16 16.02 -6.79 28.90
N GLY A 17 15.25 -5.78 28.50
CA GLY A 17 15.61 -4.82 27.45
C GLY A 17 14.89 -5.04 26.13
N MET A 18 14.07 -6.09 25.98
CA MET A 18 13.34 -6.40 24.75
C MET A 18 12.33 -5.30 24.37
N ASN A 19 11.76 -4.59 25.36
CA ASN A 19 10.89 -3.44 25.09
C ASN A 19 11.61 -2.35 24.26
N ALA A 20 12.93 -2.22 24.41
CA ALA A 20 13.71 -1.28 23.63
C ALA A 20 13.93 -1.79 22.20
N ILE A 21 14.08 -3.11 22.03
CA ILE A 21 14.22 -3.74 20.70
C ILE A 21 12.87 -3.76 19.98
N GLU A 22 11.79 -4.10 20.66
CA GLU A 22 10.43 -4.05 20.11
C GLU A 22 10.05 -2.62 19.72
N ASN A 23 10.29 -1.64 20.56
CA ASN A 23 10.08 -0.23 20.25
C ASN A 23 10.99 0.25 19.11
N MET A 24 12.23 -0.25 19.03
CA MET A 24 13.14 0.05 17.93
C MET A 24 12.69 -0.61 16.64
N MET A 25 12.24 -1.88 16.67
CA MET A 25 11.69 -2.58 15.51
C MET A 25 10.39 -1.92 15.04
N GLU A 26 9.53 -1.51 15.97
CA GLU A 26 8.32 -0.75 15.65
C GLU A 26 8.67 0.61 15.05
N TYR A 27 9.64 1.33 15.63
CA TYR A 27 10.17 2.57 15.07
C TYR A 27 10.78 2.37 13.67
N PHE A 28 11.55 1.30 13.46
CA PHE A 28 12.09 0.95 12.16
C PHE A 28 10.99 0.60 11.17
N ASN A 29 10.02 -0.21 11.56
CA ASN A 29 8.89 -0.57 10.70
C ASN A 29 8.08 0.65 10.29
N GLU A 30 7.85 1.60 11.21
CA GLU A 30 7.17 2.87 10.88
C GLU A 30 8.00 3.78 9.99
N ASN A 31 9.29 3.91 10.29
CA ASN A 31 10.17 4.83 9.56
C ASN A 31 10.65 4.26 8.22
N TYR A 32 10.71 2.92 8.09
CA TYR A 32 10.93 2.25 6.81
C TYR A 32 9.62 1.87 6.11
N MET A 33 8.48 2.30 6.70
CA MET A 33 7.17 2.33 6.06
C MET A 33 6.71 0.97 5.54
N VAL A 34 6.76 -0.05 6.37
CA VAL A 34 6.12 -1.31 6.07
C VAL A 34 4.60 -1.10 6.16
N PHE A 35 3.93 -1.13 5.02
CA PHE A 35 2.51 -0.81 4.88
C PHE A 35 1.62 -1.56 5.87
N SER A 36 1.80 -2.88 5.96
CA SER A 36 0.98 -3.74 6.83
C SER A 36 1.09 -3.37 8.31
N SER A 37 2.30 -3.08 8.79
CA SER A 37 2.54 -2.72 10.19
C SER A 37 1.83 -1.42 10.56
N VAL A 38 1.89 -0.42 9.69
CA VAL A 38 1.24 0.88 9.93
C VAL A 38 -0.28 0.74 9.89
N MET A 39 -0.84 -0.01 8.94
CA MET A 39 -2.27 -0.28 8.86
C MET A 39 -2.77 -0.98 10.13
N LYS A 40 -2.04 -2.01 10.59
CA LYS A 40 -2.33 -2.72 11.84
C LYS A 40 -2.29 -1.78 13.06
N LYS A 41 -1.25 -0.95 13.18
CA LYS A 41 -1.12 0.02 14.27
C LYS A 41 -2.31 0.97 14.36
N HIS A 42 -2.79 1.44 13.22
CA HIS A 42 -3.94 2.34 13.16
C HIS A 42 -5.30 1.64 13.19
N GLY A 43 -5.33 0.30 13.21
CA GLY A 43 -6.55 -0.49 13.30
C GLY A 43 -7.39 -0.47 12.02
N TYR A 44 -6.75 -0.43 10.85
CA TYR A 44 -7.46 -0.50 9.57
C TYR A 44 -7.19 -1.83 8.84
N ALA A 45 -8.25 -2.35 8.26
CA ALA A 45 -8.20 -3.51 7.36
C ALA A 45 -7.99 -3.06 5.91
N TRP A 46 -7.31 -3.90 5.14
CA TRP A 46 -6.98 -3.65 3.75
C TRP A 46 -6.83 -4.95 2.98
N GLU A 47 -6.87 -4.85 1.67
CA GLU A 47 -6.58 -5.95 0.76
C GLU A 47 -5.58 -5.51 -0.31
N ALA A 48 -4.85 -6.47 -0.88
CA ALA A 48 -3.93 -6.27 -1.98
C ALA A 48 -4.60 -6.67 -3.30
N VAL A 49 -4.78 -5.70 -4.19
CA VAL A 49 -5.38 -5.90 -5.52
C VAL A 49 -4.28 -5.93 -6.56
N LYS A 50 -4.24 -7.00 -7.36
CA LYS A 50 -3.29 -7.11 -8.48
C LYS A 50 -3.82 -6.36 -9.69
N VAL A 51 -2.95 -5.54 -10.27
CA VAL A 51 -3.25 -4.67 -11.41
C VAL A 51 -2.25 -4.96 -12.52
N HIS A 52 -2.73 -5.52 -13.62
CA HIS A 52 -1.90 -5.84 -14.77
C HIS A 52 -1.80 -4.67 -15.72
N THR A 53 -0.59 -4.35 -16.16
CA THR A 53 -0.33 -3.28 -17.14
C THR A 53 -0.28 -3.85 -18.56
N GLU A 54 -0.55 -3.00 -19.55
CA GLU A 54 -0.52 -3.38 -20.97
C GLU A 54 0.85 -3.92 -21.42
N ASP A 55 1.92 -3.45 -20.79
CA ASP A 55 3.30 -3.84 -21.09
C ASP A 55 3.86 -4.94 -20.19
N GLY A 56 3.00 -5.68 -19.47
CA GLY A 56 3.32 -6.95 -18.82
C GLY A 56 3.71 -6.89 -17.35
N TYR A 57 3.70 -5.72 -16.71
CA TYR A 57 3.93 -5.64 -15.27
C TYR A 57 2.65 -5.97 -14.48
N THR A 58 2.82 -6.59 -13.32
CA THR A 58 1.75 -6.76 -12.35
C THR A 58 2.04 -5.93 -11.10
N LEU A 59 1.26 -4.88 -10.94
CA LEU A 59 1.34 -3.97 -9.80
C LEU A 59 0.51 -4.51 -8.63
N THR A 60 0.77 -3.99 -7.44
CA THR A 60 -0.06 -4.23 -6.26
C THR A 60 -0.61 -2.91 -5.77
N THR A 61 -1.93 -2.75 -5.81
CA THR A 61 -2.61 -1.58 -5.26
C THR A 61 -3.33 -2.00 -4.00
N PHE A 62 -3.20 -1.22 -2.94
CA PHE A 62 -3.86 -1.51 -1.67
C PHE A 62 -5.20 -0.80 -1.58
N HIS A 63 -6.22 -1.51 -1.13
CA HIS A 63 -7.56 -1.01 -0.92
C HIS A 63 -7.89 -1.04 0.57
N VAL A 64 -8.30 0.07 1.16
CA VAL A 64 -8.71 0.15 2.56
C VAL A 64 -10.14 -0.37 2.68
N THR A 65 -10.34 -1.50 3.35
CA THR A 65 -11.62 -2.21 3.36
C THR A 65 -12.45 -2.02 4.62
N GLY A 66 -11.83 -1.61 5.74
CA GLY A 66 -12.57 -1.49 6.99
C GLY A 66 -11.72 -1.02 8.16
N LYS A 67 -12.32 -1.06 9.33
CA LYS A 67 -11.65 -0.90 10.62
C LYS A 67 -11.65 -2.23 11.37
N VAL A 68 -10.60 -2.46 12.12
CA VAL A 68 -10.51 -3.62 13.02
C VAL A 68 -11.11 -3.22 14.37
N ALA A 69 -12.15 -3.93 14.80
CA ALA A 69 -12.77 -3.74 16.11
C ALA A 69 -11.94 -4.41 17.21
N ASP A 70 -12.24 -4.10 18.48
CA ASP A 70 -11.51 -4.62 19.64
C ASP A 70 -11.55 -6.16 19.75
N ASP A 71 -12.58 -6.80 19.21
CA ASP A 71 -12.72 -8.26 19.13
C ASP A 71 -11.99 -8.88 17.92
N GLY A 72 -11.31 -8.06 17.10
CA GLY A 72 -10.60 -8.47 15.90
C GLY A 72 -11.48 -8.61 14.65
N SER A 73 -12.79 -8.37 14.76
CA SER A 73 -13.67 -8.36 13.58
C SER A 73 -13.40 -7.15 12.69
N ILE A 74 -13.69 -7.29 11.39
CA ILE A 74 -13.58 -6.18 10.44
C ILE A 74 -14.94 -5.53 10.27
N VAL A 75 -15.01 -4.26 10.61
CA VAL A 75 -16.19 -3.40 10.39
C VAL A 75 -16.00 -2.67 9.08
N THR A 76 -16.74 -3.10 8.08
CA THR A 76 -16.79 -2.44 6.77
C THR A 76 -17.88 -1.37 6.74
N ARG A 77 -17.76 -0.44 5.82
CA ARG A 77 -18.82 0.52 5.48
C ARG A 77 -18.95 0.68 3.97
N GLU A 78 -20.10 1.09 3.50
CA GLU A 78 -20.22 1.58 2.13
C GLU A 78 -19.61 2.99 2.03
N ALA A 79 -18.90 3.25 0.95
CA ALA A 79 -18.40 4.57 0.66
C ALA A 79 -19.55 5.53 0.34
N THR A 80 -19.51 6.72 0.90
CA THR A 80 -20.48 7.79 0.62
C THR A 80 -19.95 8.80 -0.39
N GLU A 81 -18.62 8.78 -0.60
CA GLU A 81 -17.88 9.64 -1.52
C GLU A 81 -17.22 8.83 -2.63
N ALA A 82 -16.74 9.52 -3.66
CA ALA A 82 -16.08 8.90 -4.81
C ALA A 82 -14.81 8.13 -4.42
N PRO A 83 -14.40 7.13 -5.21
CA PRO A 83 -13.10 6.49 -5.04
C PRO A 83 -11.97 7.50 -5.19
N VAL A 84 -10.94 7.36 -4.35
CA VAL A 84 -9.71 8.14 -4.43
C VAL A 84 -8.52 7.21 -4.55
N LEU A 85 -7.76 7.36 -5.62
CA LEU A 85 -6.46 6.70 -5.81
C LEU A 85 -5.37 7.67 -5.34
N VAL A 86 -4.65 7.30 -4.29
CA VAL A 86 -3.47 8.03 -3.84
C VAL A 86 -2.21 7.40 -4.43
N GLN A 87 -1.37 8.20 -5.06
CA GLN A 87 -0.19 7.75 -5.79
C GLN A 87 1.08 8.38 -5.24
N HIS A 88 2.04 7.54 -4.90
CA HIS A 88 3.35 7.96 -4.39
C HIS A 88 4.22 8.61 -5.48
N GLY A 89 5.23 9.38 -5.05
CA GLY A 89 6.24 9.98 -5.91
C GLY A 89 7.34 9.01 -6.35
N LEU A 90 8.19 9.45 -7.26
CA LEU A 90 9.31 8.66 -7.77
C LEU A 90 10.26 8.24 -6.63
N GLY A 91 10.69 6.97 -6.65
CA GLY A 91 11.59 6.40 -5.63
C GLY A 91 10.91 6.10 -4.28
N SER A 92 9.59 6.08 -4.25
CA SER A 92 8.77 5.84 -3.07
C SER A 92 7.79 4.68 -3.32
N ASP A 93 6.91 4.39 -2.37
CA ASP A 93 5.83 3.41 -2.48
C ASP A 93 4.56 3.87 -1.71
N ALA A 94 3.53 3.03 -1.71
CA ALA A 94 2.25 3.34 -1.04
C ALA A 94 2.39 3.61 0.46
N ALA A 95 3.35 2.99 1.14
CA ALA A 95 3.54 3.17 2.57
C ALA A 95 3.94 4.61 2.93
N THR A 96 4.53 5.35 2.00
CA THR A 96 4.88 6.77 2.19
C THR A 96 3.66 7.62 2.55
N TRP A 97 2.50 7.29 2.03
CA TRP A 97 1.24 7.98 2.35
C TRP A 97 0.78 7.75 3.78
N LEU A 98 1.25 6.68 4.41
CA LEU A 98 0.94 6.34 5.81
C LEU A 98 1.90 6.99 6.79
N TRP A 99 2.92 7.70 6.30
CA TRP A 99 3.85 8.43 7.15
C TRP A 99 3.18 9.67 7.74
N SER A 100 2.86 9.60 9.01
CA SER A 100 2.36 10.77 9.74
C SER A 100 3.46 11.36 10.60
N TYR A 101 3.97 12.51 10.19
CA TYR A 101 4.76 13.33 11.08
C TYR A 101 3.89 13.76 12.28
N ARG A 102 4.38 13.49 13.50
CA ARG A 102 3.81 14.01 14.73
C ARG A 102 2.44 13.46 15.12
N SER A 103 2.31 12.13 15.26
CA SER A 103 1.18 11.47 15.95
C SER A 103 -0.24 11.73 15.42
N GLY A 104 -0.36 12.06 14.15
CA GLY A 104 -1.67 12.16 13.50
C GLY A 104 -2.08 10.88 12.78
N VAL A 105 -3.35 10.75 12.46
CA VAL A 105 -3.84 9.72 11.56
C VAL A 105 -3.37 10.04 10.14
N PRO A 106 -2.77 9.10 9.39
CA PRO A 106 -2.34 9.31 8.01
C PRO A 106 -3.46 9.78 7.08
N LEU A 107 -3.14 10.62 6.10
CA LEU A 107 -4.13 11.21 5.19
C LEU A 107 -5.04 10.17 4.50
N PRO A 108 -4.55 9.04 3.97
CA PRO A 108 -5.44 8.04 3.39
C PRO A 108 -6.48 7.49 4.37
N LEU A 109 -6.11 7.34 5.63
CA LEU A 109 -7.02 6.85 6.68
C LEU A 109 -8.03 7.93 7.10
N GLN A 110 -7.63 9.21 7.09
CA GLN A 110 -8.55 10.33 7.27
C GLN A 110 -9.56 10.42 6.11
N LEU A 111 -9.12 10.20 4.87
CA LEU A 111 -10.00 10.13 3.71
C LEU A 111 -11.00 8.97 3.85
N TYR A 112 -10.53 7.80 4.29
CA TYR A 112 -11.43 6.69 4.58
C TYR A 112 -12.47 7.10 5.62
N ASP A 113 -12.08 7.71 6.74
CA ASP A 113 -13.01 8.16 7.79
C ASP A 113 -14.00 9.25 7.31
N ALA A 114 -13.58 10.04 6.33
CA ALA A 114 -14.41 11.06 5.69
C ALA A 114 -15.42 10.50 4.65
N GLY A 115 -15.42 9.18 4.40
CA GLY A 115 -16.41 8.58 3.52
C GLY A 115 -15.89 8.13 2.16
N PHE A 116 -14.63 8.41 1.81
CA PHE A 116 -14.05 8.01 0.53
C PHE A 116 -13.75 6.50 0.48
N ASP A 117 -13.82 5.94 -0.72
CA ASP A 117 -13.27 4.62 -1.04
C ASP A 117 -11.79 4.78 -1.43
N VAL A 118 -10.87 4.30 -0.57
CA VAL A 118 -9.45 4.69 -0.61
C VAL A 118 -8.57 3.59 -1.17
N TRP A 119 -7.83 3.93 -2.20
CA TRP A 119 -6.90 3.08 -2.93
C TRP A 119 -5.49 3.68 -2.92
N LEU A 120 -4.47 2.86 -2.65
CA LEU A 120 -3.07 3.29 -2.62
C LEU A 120 -2.29 2.54 -3.69
N GLY A 121 -1.92 3.25 -4.76
CA GLY A 121 -1.18 2.67 -5.88
C GLY A 121 0.30 2.46 -5.59
N ASN A 122 0.88 1.43 -6.21
CA ASN A 122 2.31 1.22 -6.28
C ASN A 122 2.74 1.13 -7.74
N ASN A 123 3.71 1.93 -8.15
CA ASN A 123 4.33 1.82 -9.46
C ASN A 123 5.20 0.57 -9.55
N ARG A 124 5.50 0.15 -10.78
CA ARG A 124 6.48 -0.92 -11.07
C ARG A 124 7.81 -0.68 -10.37
N GLY A 125 8.47 -1.75 -9.98
CA GLY A 125 9.78 -1.71 -9.30
C GLY A 125 9.73 -1.40 -7.81
N THR A 126 8.61 -0.92 -7.26
CA THR A 126 8.45 -0.85 -5.79
C THR A 126 8.47 -2.24 -5.18
N THR A 127 8.79 -2.37 -3.91
CA THR A 127 8.81 -3.67 -3.20
C THR A 127 7.52 -4.48 -3.38
N TYR A 128 6.39 -3.81 -3.58
CA TYR A 128 5.07 -4.44 -3.74
C TYR A 128 4.72 -4.78 -5.21
N SER A 129 5.49 -4.28 -6.19
CA SER A 129 5.18 -4.36 -7.62
C SER A 129 6.39 -4.80 -8.44
N GLN A 130 6.95 -5.98 -8.11
CA GLN A 130 8.13 -6.58 -8.75
C GLN A 130 7.77 -7.86 -9.50
N VAL A 131 6.66 -7.84 -10.23
CA VAL A 131 6.22 -8.98 -11.04
C VAL A 131 6.03 -8.54 -12.48
N HIS A 132 6.50 -9.35 -13.42
CA HIS A 132 6.34 -9.16 -14.86
C HIS A 132 6.05 -10.52 -15.52
N ASP A 133 5.39 -10.53 -16.68
CA ASP A 133 4.94 -11.73 -17.38
C ASP A 133 6.09 -12.65 -17.78
N THR A 134 7.23 -12.09 -18.15
CA THR A 134 8.38 -12.84 -18.72
C THR A 134 9.72 -12.48 -18.09
N LEU A 135 9.82 -11.39 -17.34
CA LEU A 135 11.05 -10.90 -16.71
C LEU A 135 11.02 -11.09 -15.20
N THR A 136 12.19 -11.16 -14.61
CA THR A 136 12.42 -11.20 -13.17
C THR A 136 13.22 -9.98 -12.72
N THR A 137 13.29 -9.71 -11.44
CA THR A 137 14.11 -8.62 -10.88
C THR A 137 15.62 -8.83 -11.04
N GLU A 138 16.04 -10.03 -11.49
CA GLU A 138 17.45 -10.35 -11.81
C GLU A 138 17.81 -9.97 -13.24
N ASP A 139 16.81 -9.71 -14.10
CA ASP A 139 17.00 -9.31 -15.49
C ASP A 139 17.15 -7.78 -15.57
N ASP A 140 18.20 -7.29 -16.22
CA ASP A 140 18.41 -5.85 -16.42
C ASP A 140 17.23 -5.20 -17.14
N GLU A 141 16.63 -5.91 -18.09
CA GLU A 141 15.47 -5.47 -18.85
C GLU A 141 14.24 -5.17 -18.00
N PHE A 142 14.08 -5.86 -16.84
CA PHE A 142 13.00 -5.59 -15.90
C PHE A 142 13.04 -4.13 -15.40
N TRP A 143 14.23 -3.55 -15.28
CA TRP A 143 14.46 -2.20 -14.75
C TRP A 143 14.60 -1.13 -15.83
N MET A 144 14.49 -1.52 -17.11
CA MET A 144 14.61 -0.59 -18.25
C MET A 144 13.31 0.17 -18.52
N TYR A 145 12.89 0.97 -17.55
CA TYR A 145 11.75 1.88 -17.65
C TYR A 145 12.08 3.22 -17.00
N ASP A 146 11.32 4.21 -17.33
CA ASP A 146 11.37 5.52 -16.71
C ASP A 146 9.97 5.98 -16.24
N TRP A 147 9.89 7.20 -15.74
CA TRP A 147 8.64 7.78 -15.25
C TRP A 147 7.57 7.93 -16.35
N ALA A 148 7.95 7.97 -17.63
CA ALA A 148 6.99 8.04 -18.73
C ALA A 148 6.19 6.73 -18.86
N GLN A 149 6.85 5.56 -18.73
CA GLN A 149 6.16 4.27 -18.70
C GLN A 149 5.28 4.14 -17.45
N MET A 150 5.73 4.60 -16.27
CA MET A 150 4.90 4.62 -15.07
C MET A 150 3.63 5.45 -15.28
N GLY A 151 3.74 6.63 -15.91
CA GLY A 151 2.59 7.46 -16.24
C GLY A 151 1.67 6.82 -17.27
N LYS A 152 2.25 6.27 -18.34
CA LYS A 152 1.50 5.70 -19.47
C LYS A 152 0.79 4.39 -19.14
N TYR A 153 1.42 3.52 -18.37
CA TYR A 153 0.93 2.17 -18.12
C TYR A 153 0.45 1.98 -16.68
N ASP A 154 1.26 2.30 -15.67
CA ASP A 154 0.92 2.02 -14.27
C ASP A 154 -0.26 2.87 -13.80
N THR A 155 -0.20 4.17 -14.04
CA THR A 155 -1.29 5.08 -13.66
C THR A 155 -2.59 4.72 -14.37
N VAL A 156 -2.52 4.43 -15.67
CA VAL A 156 -3.70 4.04 -16.46
C VAL A 156 -4.28 2.73 -15.96
N ALA A 157 -3.44 1.72 -15.72
CA ALA A 157 -3.88 0.42 -15.22
C ALA A 157 -4.55 0.53 -13.84
N ASN A 158 -3.93 1.28 -12.91
CA ASN A 158 -4.49 1.51 -11.58
C ASN A 158 -5.84 2.23 -11.63
N VAL A 159 -5.94 3.35 -12.39
CA VAL A 159 -7.21 4.08 -12.55
C VAL A 159 -8.29 3.20 -13.18
N THR A 160 -7.94 2.44 -14.21
CA THR A 160 -8.89 1.52 -14.87
C THR A 160 -9.38 0.45 -13.90
N LYS A 161 -8.47 -0.17 -13.14
CA LYS A 161 -8.83 -1.20 -12.17
C LYS A 161 -9.74 -0.68 -11.07
N VAL A 162 -9.46 0.48 -10.50
CA VAL A 162 -10.33 1.10 -9.49
C VAL A 162 -11.72 1.38 -10.07
N LYS A 163 -11.80 1.92 -11.29
CA LYS A 163 -13.09 2.16 -11.96
C LYS A 163 -13.88 0.86 -12.21
N GLU A 164 -13.20 -0.20 -12.66
CA GLU A 164 -13.81 -1.52 -12.87
C GLU A 164 -14.43 -2.07 -11.58
N LEU A 165 -13.69 -2.02 -10.47
CA LEU A 165 -14.10 -2.62 -9.21
C LEU A 165 -15.17 -1.81 -8.49
N THR A 166 -15.14 -0.49 -8.64
CA THR A 166 -16.08 0.41 -7.96
C THR A 166 -17.32 0.77 -8.79
N GLY A 167 -17.26 0.58 -10.12
CA GLY A 167 -18.31 0.99 -11.04
C GLY A 167 -18.41 2.50 -11.29
N TRP A 168 -17.48 3.30 -10.78
CA TRP A 168 -17.48 4.73 -10.97
C TRP A 168 -16.85 5.13 -12.32
N GLU A 169 -17.47 6.05 -13.03
CA GLU A 169 -16.93 6.57 -14.29
C GLU A 169 -15.72 7.48 -14.09
N LYS A 170 -15.65 8.17 -12.96
CA LYS A 170 -14.56 9.06 -12.57
C LYS A 170 -14.14 8.79 -11.14
N ILE A 171 -12.86 8.88 -10.88
CA ILE A 171 -12.28 8.77 -9.55
C ILE A 171 -11.45 10.01 -9.25
N LEU A 172 -11.21 10.26 -7.98
CA LEU A 172 -10.23 11.27 -7.57
C LEU A 172 -8.82 10.67 -7.67
N TYR A 173 -7.88 11.49 -8.09
CA TYR A 173 -6.46 11.12 -8.12
C TYR A 173 -5.66 12.12 -7.29
N LEU A 174 -4.95 11.62 -6.31
CA LEU A 174 -4.11 12.41 -5.41
C LEU A 174 -2.67 11.91 -5.50
N GLY A 175 -1.80 12.66 -6.14
CA GLY A 175 -0.38 12.34 -6.28
C GLY A 175 0.50 13.42 -5.67
N TYR A 176 1.73 13.05 -5.36
CA TYR A 176 2.78 14.00 -4.99
C TYR A 176 4.07 13.72 -5.78
N SER A 177 4.86 14.79 -6.01
CA SER A 177 6.18 14.80 -6.66
C SER A 177 6.13 14.63 -8.20
#